data_aec456a5c61b4592aff7312e8fd57ec7
#
_entry.id   aec456a5c61b4592aff7312e8fd57ec7
#
_cell.length_a   1.000
_cell.length_b   1.000
_cell.length_c   1.000
_cell.angle_alpha   90.00
_cell.angle_beta   90.00
_cell.angle_gamma   90.00
#
_symmetry.space_group_name_H-M   'P 1'
#
loop_
_entity.id
_entity.type
_entity.pdbx_description
1 polymer ?
#
loop_
_entity_poly.entity_id
_entity_poly.type
_entity_poly.pdbx_seq_one_letter_code
_entity_poly.pdbx_strand_id
1 'polypeptide(L)'
;MDGIYQNETAWCRLAILDSRGSLSNCSQTTIWPIQGPPQGRLWNILVGYNRLFSEETKVLHFCGVRKEFSHEGLSLTDCLIPSDHYPTVSVPPEYEELDIGDETPIRVLKIGLWLLEKKNVHFAVLLSPAGHYGQVTGIQFQVGTPNSPEGTQIAQEFFKHLENAVLKAESYRGKVLSLEQAEHSYTGESSGITVHKLRTVNRDQLILPESTLKLLERNVIQFVQQREQLTHFKQATKKGILFYGPPGTGKTHTIHYLANALKDHTTLLISAEQVGLLSEYMTLARLLQPSIVVIEDVDLIARDRARMNSPCEEAMLNKLLNEMDGLKQNSEILFILTTNRPETLEAALASRPGRIDQAIQYPLPDDTGRHKLVCLYSEGVRVADEVVAEIVRRTEGVSPAFIKELMRRSVQFHIERNGTGEINKDDVTRALDEMLAGRLNLKLLGAIGFSNKAHPAAVAKSSLDMMSAKQLPKGF
;
A
#
# COMPACT_ATOMS: atom_id res chain seq x y z
N MET A 1 28.29 -2.02 37.17
CA MET A 1 26.90 -2.18 36.67
C MET A 1 26.60 -3.61 36.26
N ASP A 2 27.56 -4.37 35.80
CA ASP A 2 27.35 -5.74 35.29
C ASP A 2 26.87 -6.79 36.32
N GLY A 3 27.18 -6.60 37.59
CA GLY A 3 26.81 -7.56 38.66
C GLY A 3 25.32 -7.57 39.05
N ILE A 4 24.59 -6.47 38.78
CA ILE A 4 23.16 -6.36 39.13
C ILE A 4 22.32 -7.11 38.09
N TYR A 5 22.67 -6.99 36.79
CA TYR A 5 21.93 -7.63 35.72
C TYR A 5 22.10 -9.15 35.63
N GLN A 6 23.25 -9.68 36.04
CA GLN A 6 23.45 -11.14 36.16
C GLN A 6 22.56 -11.78 37.24
N ASN A 7 22.31 -11.06 38.33
CA ASN A 7 21.38 -11.52 39.35
C ASN A 7 19.93 -11.52 38.91
N GLU A 8 19.50 -10.55 38.07
CA GLU A 8 18.12 -10.50 37.55
C GLU A 8 17.81 -11.64 36.58
N THR A 9 18.77 -12.06 35.74
CA THR A 9 18.60 -13.24 34.86
C THR A 9 18.48 -14.53 35.67
N ALA A 10 19.24 -14.64 36.76
CA ALA A 10 19.12 -15.76 37.70
C ALA A 10 17.76 -15.74 38.42
N TRP A 11 17.22 -14.56 38.72
CA TRP A 11 15.90 -14.39 39.32
C TRP A 11 14.76 -14.76 38.35
N CYS A 12 14.87 -14.39 37.08
CA CYS A 12 13.95 -14.83 36.03
C CYS A 12 13.90 -16.35 35.90
N ARG A 13 15.04 -17.02 36.01
CA ARG A 13 15.12 -18.50 36.04
C ARG A 13 14.45 -19.11 37.27
N LEU A 14 14.59 -18.50 38.43
CA LEU A 14 14.01 -18.97 39.69
C LEU A 14 12.48 -18.76 39.75
N ALA A 15 11.95 -17.71 39.14
CA ALA A 15 10.51 -17.42 39.14
C ALA A 15 9.67 -18.34 38.22
N ILE A 16 10.32 -18.95 37.21
CA ILE A 16 9.68 -19.95 36.34
C ILE A 16 9.82 -21.37 36.88
N LEU A 17 10.79 -21.60 37.79
CA LEU A 17 10.95 -22.88 38.49
C LEU A 17 9.80 -23.05 39.51
N ASP A 18 9.24 -24.25 39.57
CA ASP A 18 8.28 -24.58 40.62
C ASP A 18 8.96 -24.51 41.99
N SER A 19 8.19 -24.57 43.06
CA SER A 19 8.65 -24.55 44.45
C SER A 19 9.66 -25.64 44.80
N ARG A 20 10.06 -26.51 43.88
CA ARG A 20 11.04 -27.61 44.01
C ARG A 20 12.30 -27.43 43.17
N GLY A 21 12.43 -26.32 42.42
CA GLY A 21 13.66 -26.01 41.68
C GLY A 21 13.94 -26.88 40.46
N SER A 22 12.96 -27.58 39.92
CA SER A 22 13.11 -28.50 38.78
C SER A 22 12.66 -27.92 37.49
N LEU A 23 13.55 -27.83 36.49
CA LEU A 23 13.24 -27.45 35.08
C LEU A 23 12.42 -28.51 34.35
N SER A 24 12.25 -29.69 34.90
CA SER A 24 11.61 -30.83 34.25
C SER A 24 10.10 -30.66 33.94
N ASN A 25 9.45 -29.65 34.51
CA ASN A 25 8.00 -29.43 34.36
C ASN A 25 7.65 -28.23 33.47
N CYS A 26 8.57 -27.49 32.90
CA CYS A 26 8.35 -26.45 31.93
C CYS A 26 8.36 -27.04 30.50
N SER A 27 7.40 -27.87 30.13
CA SER A 27 7.48 -28.67 28.89
C SER A 27 6.58 -28.22 27.73
N GLN A 28 5.88 -27.10 27.85
CA GLN A 28 5.16 -26.54 26.70
C GLN A 28 5.52 -25.07 26.48
N THR A 29 6.55 -24.85 25.64
CA THR A 29 6.73 -23.56 24.99
C THR A 29 5.85 -23.57 23.77
N THR A 30 4.67 -22.95 23.85
CA THR A 30 3.84 -22.76 22.67
C THR A 30 4.42 -21.60 21.89
N ILE A 31 5.07 -21.91 20.77
CA ILE A 31 5.58 -20.90 19.83
C ILE A 31 4.44 -20.59 18.87
N TRP A 32 4.00 -19.35 18.84
CA TRP A 32 3.11 -18.85 17.80
C TRP A 32 3.93 -18.01 16.83
N PRO A 33 4.41 -18.58 15.72
CA PRO A 33 5.06 -17.79 14.68
C PRO A 33 4.00 -16.94 13.99
N ILE A 34 4.12 -15.63 14.11
CA ILE A 34 3.35 -14.70 13.32
C ILE A 34 4.06 -14.63 11.97
N GLN A 35 3.53 -15.35 11.00
CA GLN A 35 4.10 -15.40 9.66
C GLN A 35 3.82 -14.08 8.94
N GLY A 36 4.89 -13.37 8.59
CA GLY A 36 4.91 -12.22 7.70
C GLY A 36 5.16 -10.87 8.39
N PRO A 37 6.00 -10.02 7.78
CA PRO A 37 6.37 -8.69 8.29
C PRO A 37 5.21 -7.74 8.60
N PRO A 38 4.10 -7.71 7.81
CA PRO A 38 3.00 -6.79 8.07
C PRO A 38 2.28 -7.07 9.40
N GLN A 39 2.07 -8.34 9.72
CA GLN A 39 1.44 -8.74 11.00
C GLN A 39 2.36 -8.42 12.18
N GLY A 40 3.65 -8.65 12.02
CA GLY A 40 4.64 -8.35 13.05
C GLY A 40 4.62 -6.88 13.48
N ARG A 41 4.50 -5.94 12.54
CA ARG A 41 4.43 -4.51 12.88
C ARG A 41 3.14 -4.12 13.61
N LEU A 42 2.00 -4.67 13.25
CA LEU A 42 0.75 -4.47 14.00
C LEU A 42 0.88 -4.94 15.45
N TRP A 43 1.57 -6.05 15.68
CA TRP A 43 1.83 -6.58 16.99
C TRP A 43 2.76 -5.70 17.82
N ASN A 44 3.84 -5.17 17.23
CA ASN A 44 4.74 -4.22 17.90
C ASN A 44 3.99 -2.97 18.38
N ILE A 45 3.05 -2.47 17.60
CA ILE A 45 2.20 -1.33 17.96
C ILE A 45 1.31 -1.66 19.16
N LEU A 46 0.74 -2.86 19.19
CA LEU A 46 -0.10 -3.30 20.32
C LEU A 46 0.68 -3.40 21.62
N VAL A 47 1.92 -3.89 21.55
CA VAL A 47 2.83 -3.94 22.70
C VAL A 47 3.12 -2.54 23.22
N GLY A 48 3.34 -1.57 22.33
CA GLY A 48 3.56 -0.17 22.70
C GLY A 48 2.40 0.48 23.45
N TYR A 49 1.16 0.03 23.20
CA TYR A 49 -0.04 0.56 23.85
C TYR A 49 -0.44 -0.12 25.17
N ASN A 50 0.40 -0.94 25.76
CA ASN A 50 0.11 -1.68 27.02
C ASN A 50 -1.18 -2.52 27.02
N ARG A 51 -1.68 -2.91 25.83
CA ARG A 51 -2.90 -3.74 25.70
C ARG A 51 -2.60 -5.22 25.60
N LEU A 52 -1.35 -5.61 25.86
CA LEU A 52 -0.88 -6.97 25.68
C LEU A 52 -1.51 -7.96 26.67
N PHE A 53 -1.79 -7.51 27.87
CA PHE A 53 -2.29 -8.37 28.95
C PHE A 53 -3.69 -7.96 29.41
N SER A 54 -4.46 -8.95 29.89
CA SER A 54 -5.75 -8.68 30.53
C SER A 54 -5.52 -8.03 31.89
N GLU A 55 -6.52 -7.27 32.36
CA GLU A 55 -6.50 -6.60 33.70
C GLU A 55 -6.26 -7.57 34.86
N GLU A 56 -6.63 -8.85 34.69
CA GLU A 56 -6.41 -9.91 35.70
C GLU A 56 -4.97 -10.42 35.76
N THR A 57 -4.09 -9.97 34.85
CA THR A 57 -2.70 -10.42 34.75
C THR A 57 -1.78 -9.44 35.45
N LYS A 58 -1.09 -9.91 36.50
CA LYS A 58 -0.11 -9.13 37.25
C LYS A 58 1.28 -9.27 36.64
N VAL A 59 1.92 -8.16 36.34
CA VAL A 59 3.33 -8.13 35.91
C VAL A 59 4.20 -8.18 37.17
N LEU A 60 4.95 -9.27 37.31
CA LEU A 60 5.89 -9.46 38.42
C LEU A 60 7.24 -8.85 38.09
N HIS A 61 7.72 -9.02 36.85
CA HIS A 61 8.97 -8.47 36.37
C HIS A 61 8.89 -8.21 34.84
N PHE A 62 9.67 -7.22 34.40
CA PHE A 62 9.81 -6.89 32.99
C PHE A 62 11.23 -6.39 32.70
N CYS A 63 11.87 -6.98 31.68
CA CYS A 63 13.20 -6.59 31.21
C CYS A 63 13.34 -6.79 29.70
N GLY A 64 14.38 -6.17 29.13
CA GLY A 64 14.92 -6.56 27.83
C GLY A 64 15.80 -7.81 27.97
N VAL A 65 16.05 -8.48 26.86
CA VAL A 65 16.92 -9.66 26.82
C VAL A 65 17.82 -9.58 25.60
N ARG A 66 19.10 -9.91 25.78
CA ARG A 66 20.08 -9.98 24.70
C ARG A 66 20.82 -11.31 24.75
N LYS A 67 20.97 -11.93 23.58
CA LYS A 67 21.83 -13.10 23.36
C LYS A 67 23.06 -12.64 22.60
N GLU A 68 24.23 -12.80 23.16
CA GLU A 68 25.47 -12.40 22.52
C GLU A 68 25.89 -13.42 21.44
N PHE A 69 26.43 -12.93 20.34
CA PHE A 69 27.04 -13.71 19.25
C PHE A 69 26.11 -14.75 18.57
N SER A 70 24.80 -14.63 18.63
CA SER A 70 23.89 -15.55 17.97
C SER A 70 23.41 -14.98 16.63
N HIS A 71 23.53 -15.78 15.56
CA HIS A 71 22.88 -15.53 14.26
C HIS A 71 21.44 -16.08 14.23
N GLU A 72 21.03 -16.82 15.25
CA GLU A 72 19.70 -17.35 15.42
C GLU A 72 18.85 -16.40 16.25
N GLY A 73 17.52 -16.46 16.04
CA GLY A 73 16.58 -15.69 16.83
C GLY A 73 16.63 -16.06 18.32
N LEU A 74 16.23 -15.14 19.19
CA LEU A 74 16.12 -15.36 20.63
C LEU A 74 14.89 -16.21 20.95
N SER A 75 15.07 -17.28 21.72
CA SER A 75 13.97 -18.12 22.21
C SER A 75 13.81 -18.03 23.73
N LEU A 76 12.62 -18.37 24.24
CA LEU A 76 12.39 -18.46 25.67
C LEU A 76 13.28 -19.53 26.32
N THR A 77 13.58 -20.61 25.58
CA THR A 77 14.51 -21.65 26.03
C THR A 77 15.92 -21.11 26.31
N ASP A 78 16.39 -20.16 25.45
CA ASP A 78 17.70 -19.52 25.69
C ASP A 78 17.72 -18.70 26.99
N CYS A 79 16.57 -18.17 27.40
CA CYS A 79 16.44 -17.43 28.65
C CYS A 79 16.43 -18.37 29.88
N LEU A 80 15.99 -19.61 29.69
CA LEU A 80 15.83 -20.59 30.79
C LEU A 80 17.07 -21.48 30.99
N ILE A 81 17.73 -21.86 29.90
CA ILE A 81 18.87 -22.77 29.91
C ILE A 81 20.16 -21.97 29.71
N PRO A 82 21.10 -21.97 30.68
CA PRO A 82 22.39 -21.32 30.50
C PRO A 82 23.17 -21.94 29.35
N SER A 83 23.73 -21.11 28.49
CA SER A 83 24.71 -21.51 27.49
C SER A 83 26.06 -20.88 27.82
N ASP A 84 27.12 -21.69 27.90
CA ASP A 84 28.47 -21.20 28.16
C ASP A 84 29.07 -20.46 26.97
N HIS A 85 28.56 -20.74 25.75
CA HIS A 85 29.08 -20.14 24.52
C HIS A 85 28.27 -18.91 24.06
N TYR A 86 26.96 -18.89 24.34
CA TYR A 86 26.04 -17.83 23.89
C TYR A 86 25.14 -17.42 25.08
N PRO A 87 25.67 -16.74 26.08
CA PRO A 87 24.92 -16.38 27.26
C PRO A 87 23.80 -15.37 26.90
N THR A 88 22.67 -15.60 27.52
CA THR A 88 21.55 -14.66 27.50
C THR A 88 21.61 -13.79 28.75
N VAL A 89 21.61 -12.48 28.55
CA VAL A 89 21.69 -11.49 29.63
C VAL A 89 20.47 -10.60 29.68
N SER A 90 20.06 -10.20 30.87
CA SER A 90 19.03 -9.18 31.06
C SER A 90 19.63 -7.81 30.77
N VAL A 91 18.89 -6.99 30.00
CA VAL A 91 19.27 -5.63 29.63
C VAL A 91 18.05 -4.71 29.76
N PRO A 92 18.22 -3.38 29.77
CA PRO A 92 17.10 -2.49 29.66
C PRO A 92 16.27 -2.78 28.38
N PRO A 93 14.93 -2.61 28.42
CA PRO A 93 14.09 -2.85 27.25
C PRO A 93 14.49 -1.98 26.05
N GLU A 94 14.66 -2.60 24.91
CA GLU A 94 14.97 -1.92 23.65
C GLU A 94 13.68 -1.55 22.91
N TYR A 95 13.62 -0.30 22.40
CA TYR A 95 12.48 0.22 21.68
C TYR A 95 12.93 0.69 20.30
N GLU A 96 12.00 0.67 19.35
CA GLU A 96 12.15 1.27 18.03
C GLU A 96 11.02 2.28 17.78
N GLU A 97 11.25 3.22 16.87
CA GLU A 97 10.24 4.18 16.45
C GLU A 97 9.65 3.71 15.11
N LEU A 98 8.32 3.64 15.05
CA LEU A 98 7.57 3.28 13.85
C LEU A 98 6.72 4.43 13.36
N ASP A 99 6.85 4.77 12.09
CA ASP A 99 5.94 5.69 11.41
C ASP A 99 4.62 4.97 11.10
N ILE A 100 3.56 5.41 11.74
CA ILE A 100 2.19 4.94 11.49
C ILE A 100 1.36 5.97 10.72
N GLY A 101 2.00 7.02 10.16
CA GLY A 101 1.33 8.08 9.41
C GLY A 101 0.73 9.19 10.25
N ASP A 102 0.89 9.17 11.56
CA ASP A 102 0.49 10.25 12.46
C ASP A 102 1.54 11.38 12.47
N GLU A 103 1.32 12.46 13.23
CA GLU A 103 2.27 13.57 13.29
C GLU A 103 3.61 13.16 13.91
N THR A 104 3.58 12.22 14.85
CA THR A 104 4.78 11.70 15.53
C THR A 104 4.86 10.19 15.41
N PRO A 105 6.06 9.63 15.17
CA PRO A 105 6.27 8.19 15.23
C PRO A 105 5.89 7.63 16.60
N ILE A 106 5.42 6.40 16.62
CA ILE A 106 5.15 5.70 17.88
C ILE A 106 6.36 4.89 18.31
N ARG A 107 6.58 4.84 19.62
CA ARG A 107 7.65 4.05 20.22
C ARG A 107 7.13 2.65 20.57
N VAL A 108 7.70 1.61 19.96
CA VAL A 108 7.31 0.21 20.17
C VAL A 108 8.45 -0.60 20.74
N LEU A 109 8.11 -1.61 21.53
CA LEU A 109 9.09 -2.52 22.14
C LEU A 109 9.62 -3.48 21.07
N LYS A 110 10.94 -3.62 20.98
CA LYS A 110 11.64 -4.52 20.07
C LYS A 110 11.83 -5.91 20.66
N ILE A 111 12.32 -5.97 21.91
CA ILE A 111 12.54 -7.20 22.65
C ILE A 111 12.11 -6.99 24.09
N GLY A 112 11.33 -7.93 24.63
CA GLY A 112 10.91 -7.88 26.02
C GLY A 112 10.55 -9.25 26.58
N LEU A 113 10.93 -9.45 27.83
CA LEU A 113 10.57 -10.63 28.62
C LEU A 113 9.74 -10.18 29.82
N TRP A 114 8.55 -10.74 29.95
CA TRP A 114 7.68 -10.54 31.12
C TRP A 114 7.58 -11.81 31.94
N LEU A 115 7.66 -11.66 33.25
CA LEU A 115 7.24 -12.65 34.21
C LEU A 115 5.89 -12.21 34.77
N LEU A 116 4.93 -13.09 34.74
CA LEU A 116 3.53 -12.79 34.91
C LEU A 116 2.89 -13.76 35.89
N GLU A 117 1.84 -13.28 36.57
CA GLU A 117 0.99 -14.09 37.43
C GLU A 117 -0.47 -13.89 37.04
N LYS A 118 -1.20 -14.99 36.86
CA LYS A 118 -2.65 -15.00 36.67
C LYS A 118 -3.24 -16.19 37.42
N LYS A 119 -4.23 -15.94 38.29
CA LYS A 119 -4.90 -16.98 39.11
C LYS A 119 -3.89 -17.85 39.89
N ASN A 120 -2.87 -17.24 40.49
CA ASN A 120 -1.78 -17.87 41.19
C ASN A 120 -0.88 -18.81 40.34
N VAL A 121 -0.97 -18.73 39.02
CA VAL A 121 -0.09 -19.44 38.09
C VAL A 121 0.94 -18.45 37.54
N HIS A 122 2.22 -18.79 37.71
CA HIS A 122 3.33 -18.03 37.17
C HIS A 122 3.60 -18.48 35.73
N PHE A 123 3.83 -17.53 34.80
CA PHE A 123 4.18 -17.80 33.42
C PHE A 123 5.07 -16.70 32.85
N ALA A 124 5.74 -16.97 31.76
CA ALA A 124 6.58 -16.02 31.07
C ALA A 124 6.12 -15.77 29.65
N VAL A 125 6.31 -14.54 29.19
CA VAL A 125 6.07 -14.15 27.79
C VAL A 125 7.32 -13.47 27.25
N LEU A 126 7.86 -13.98 26.16
CA LEU A 126 8.96 -13.37 25.42
C LEU A 126 8.44 -12.81 24.11
N LEU A 127 8.70 -11.52 23.87
CA LEU A 127 8.60 -10.87 22.55
C LEU A 127 10.01 -10.76 21.98
N SER A 128 10.22 -11.27 20.78
CA SER A 128 11.50 -11.14 20.08
C SER A 128 11.29 -11.03 18.55
N PRO A 129 12.25 -10.47 17.79
CA PRO A 129 12.25 -10.57 16.35
C PRO A 129 12.20 -12.04 15.91
N ALA A 130 11.34 -12.33 14.93
CA ALA A 130 11.34 -13.60 14.21
C ALA A 130 12.27 -13.48 13.01
N GLY A 131 13.13 -14.46 12.77
CA GLY A 131 14.04 -14.43 11.63
C GLY A 131 14.95 -15.64 11.57
N HIS A 132 15.55 -15.83 10.39
CA HIS A 132 16.54 -16.86 10.13
C HIS A 132 17.78 -16.21 9.50
N TYR A 133 18.98 -16.63 9.90
CA TYR A 133 20.27 -16.15 9.36
C TYR A 133 20.42 -14.62 9.30
N GLY A 134 19.95 -13.90 10.34
CA GLY A 134 20.08 -12.45 10.43
C GLY A 134 19.04 -11.63 9.65
N GLN A 135 18.13 -12.26 8.93
CA GLN A 135 16.98 -11.59 8.32
C GLN A 135 15.79 -11.62 9.28
N VAL A 136 15.30 -10.43 9.65
CA VAL A 136 14.11 -10.30 10.49
C VAL A 136 12.88 -10.40 9.58
N THR A 137 12.10 -11.47 9.75
CA THR A 137 10.87 -11.72 8.97
C THR A 137 9.59 -11.31 9.70
N GLY A 138 9.72 -10.80 10.93
CA GLY A 138 8.59 -10.38 11.75
C GLY A 138 8.90 -10.35 13.22
N ILE A 139 7.89 -10.55 14.06
CA ILE A 139 8.05 -10.75 15.50
C ILE A 139 7.42 -12.06 15.93
N GLN A 140 7.87 -12.59 17.05
CA GLN A 140 7.30 -13.79 17.65
C GLN A 140 7.00 -13.56 19.13
N PHE A 141 5.91 -14.17 19.58
CA PHE A 141 5.60 -14.33 20.98
C PHE A 141 5.81 -15.78 21.38
N GLN A 142 6.53 -15.98 22.48
CA GLN A 142 6.68 -17.29 23.08
C GLN A 142 6.14 -17.23 24.51
N VAL A 143 5.27 -18.17 24.86
CA VAL A 143 4.64 -18.24 26.17
C VAL A 143 5.09 -19.52 26.85
N GLY A 144 5.75 -19.38 27.99
CA GLY A 144 6.17 -20.49 28.86
C GLY A 144 5.22 -20.60 30.04
N THR A 145 4.51 -21.73 30.17
CA THR A 145 3.60 -22.01 31.28
C THR A 145 3.95 -23.33 31.94
N PRO A 146 3.55 -23.54 33.21
CA PRO A 146 3.64 -24.85 33.83
C PRO A 146 2.93 -25.93 33.03
N ASN A 147 3.44 -27.16 33.04
CA ASN A 147 2.79 -28.31 32.40
C ASN A 147 1.57 -28.76 33.18
N SER A 148 0.51 -27.99 33.15
CA SER A 148 -0.77 -28.25 33.81
C SER A 148 -1.94 -27.80 32.95
N PRO A 149 -3.17 -28.29 33.21
CA PRO A 149 -4.36 -27.81 32.51
C PRO A 149 -4.56 -26.29 32.63
N GLU A 150 -4.27 -25.72 33.80
CA GLU A 150 -4.36 -24.29 34.09
C GLU A 150 -3.32 -23.51 33.25
N GLY A 151 -2.08 -24.01 33.15
CA GLY A 151 -1.03 -23.41 32.33
C GLY A 151 -1.43 -23.41 30.86
N THR A 152 -1.95 -24.51 30.34
CA THR A 152 -2.44 -24.61 28.96
C THR A 152 -3.58 -23.63 28.68
N GLN A 153 -4.52 -23.50 29.63
CA GLN A 153 -5.61 -22.55 29.51
C GLN A 153 -5.11 -21.10 29.45
N ILE A 154 -4.14 -20.73 30.31
CA ILE A 154 -3.55 -19.39 30.32
C ILE A 154 -2.90 -19.07 28.98
N ALA A 155 -2.14 -19.99 28.38
CA ALA A 155 -1.54 -19.81 27.09
C ALA A 155 -2.59 -19.56 25.98
N GLN A 156 -3.66 -20.35 25.96
CA GLN A 156 -4.78 -20.19 25.02
C GLN A 156 -5.51 -18.85 25.22
N GLU A 157 -5.79 -18.46 26.47
CA GLU A 157 -6.43 -17.17 26.79
C GLU A 157 -5.52 -16.01 26.34
N PHE A 158 -4.21 -16.11 26.54
CA PHE A 158 -3.26 -15.08 26.09
C PHE A 158 -3.28 -14.89 24.58
N PHE A 159 -3.16 -15.96 23.79
CA PHE A 159 -3.16 -15.85 22.32
C PHE A 159 -4.51 -15.37 21.80
N LYS A 160 -5.62 -15.81 22.37
CA LYS A 160 -6.96 -15.32 22.03
C LYS A 160 -7.12 -13.83 22.34
N HIS A 161 -6.59 -13.37 23.48
CA HIS A 161 -6.58 -11.96 23.85
C HIS A 161 -5.77 -11.15 22.83
N LEU A 162 -4.62 -11.65 22.46
CA LEU A 162 -3.71 -11.06 21.49
C LEU A 162 -4.37 -10.94 20.11
N GLU A 163 -4.97 -12.01 19.58
CA GLU A 163 -5.74 -11.99 18.32
C GLU A 163 -6.84 -10.92 18.34
N ASN A 164 -7.63 -10.87 19.42
CA ASN A 164 -8.68 -9.87 19.58
C ASN A 164 -8.12 -8.44 19.64
N ALA A 165 -6.96 -8.24 20.26
CA ALA A 165 -6.33 -6.93 20.33
C ALA A 165 -5.87 -6.47 18.94
N VAL A 166 -5.31 -7.37 18.11
CA VAL A 166 -4.95 -7.09 16.71
C VAL A 166 -6.17 -6.72 15.89
N LEU A 167 -7.26 -7.49 16.02
CA LEU A 167 -8.51 -7.22 15.29
C LEU A 167 -9.12 -5.86 15.63
N LYS A 168 -8.85 -5.34 16.82
CA LYS A 168 -9.32 -4.03 17.30
C LYS A 168 -8.29 -2.90 17.12
N ALA A 169 -7.10 -3.20 16.59
CA ALA A 169 -6.06 -2.19 16.42
C ALA A 169 -6.44 -1.17 15.34
N GLU A 170 -6.35 0.11 15.68
CA GLU A 170 -6.73 1.22 14.81
C GLU A 170 -5.54 1.88 14.09
N SER A 171 -4.31 1.54 14.47
CA SER A 171 -3.09 2.24 14.05
C SER A 171 -2.91 2.36 12.54
N TYR A 172 -3.35 1.36 11.77
CA TYR A 172 -3.29 1.37 10.31
C TYR A 172 -4.65 1.42 9.62
N ARG A 173 -5.77 1.34 10.38
CA ARG A 173 -7.10 1.41 9.81
C ARG A 173 -7.39 2.79 9.24
N GLY A 174 -8.10 2.82 8.11
CA GLY A 174 -8.45 4.06 7.43
C GLY A 174 -7.27 4.78 6.77
N LYS A 175 -6.06 4.18 6.77
CA LYS A 175 -4.87 4.77 6.17
C LYS A 175 -4.57 4.17 4.79
N VAL A 176 -3.72 4.84 4.04
CA VAL A 176 -3.24 4.36 2.74
C VAL A 176 -1.86 3.74 2.95
N LEU A 177 -1.73 2.47 2.63
CA LEU A 177 -0.57 1.65 2.96
C LEU A 177 0.02 0.99 1.72
N SER A 178 1.33 0.81 1.72
CA SER A 178 2.02 -0.15 0.85
C SER A 178 3.02 -0.99 1.64
N LEU A 179 3.42 -2.13 1.09
CA LEU A 179 4.48 -2.96 1.66
C LEU A 179 5.81 -2.60 1.02
N GLU A 180 6.85 -2.52 1.83
CA GLU A 180 8.21 -2.37 1.35
C GLU A 180 8.77 -3.73 0.97
N GLN A 181 9.39 -3.81 -0.20
CA GLN A 181 10.10 -5.01 -0.62
C GLN A 181 11.49 -5.01 0.02
N ALA A 182 11.89 -6.12 0.64
CA ALA A 182 13.23 -6.25 1.18
C ALA A 182 14.26 -6.26 0.04
N GLU A 183 15.25 -5.35 0.08
CA GLU A 183 16.22 -5.14 -1.01
C GLU A 183 17.02 -6.39 -1.41
N HIS A 184 17.08 -7.41 -0.55
CA HIS A 184 17.87 -8.63 -0.77
C HIS A 184 17.10 -9.92 -0.49
N SER A 185 15.75 -9.88 -0.44
CA SER A 185 14.95 -11.09 -0.22
C SER A 185 14.70 -11.82 -1.53
N TYR A 186 15.35 -12.95 -1.71
CA TYR A 186 15.02 -13.93 -2.77
C TYR A 186 13.67 -14.63 -2.52
N THR A 187 13.06 -14.44 -1.36
CA THR A 187 11.83 -15.09 -0.91
C THR A 187 10.58 -14.26 -1.17
N GLY A 188 10.72 -12.99 -1.63
CA GLY A 188 9.58 -12.08 -1.85
C GLY A 188 8.90 -11.64 -0.56
N GLU A 189 9.65 -11.55 0.55
CA GLU A 189 9.13 -11.08 1.84
C GLU A 189 9.19 -9.56 1.94
N SER A 190 8.23 -8.97 2.62
CA SER A 190 8.15 -7.54 2.88
C SER A 190 9.04 -7.15 4.07
N SER A 191 9.76 -6.04 3.96
CA SER A 191 10.55 -5.47 5.06
C SER A 191 9.75 -4.54 5.96
N GLY A 192 8.57 -4.07 5.54
CA GLY A 192 7.80 -3.12 6.31
C GLY A 192 6.51 -2.63 5.67
N ILE A 193 5.82 -1.73 6.41
CA ILE A 193 4.63 -1.02 5.95
C ILE A 193 4.96 0.45 5.83
N THR A 194 4.72 1.03 4.64
CA THR A 194 4.81 2.47 4.41
C THR A 194 3.41 3.07 4.43
N VAL A 195 3.23 4.16 5.18
CA VAL A 195 1.98 4.93 5.21
C VAL A 195 2.09 6.11 4.26
N HIS A 196 1.17 6.21 3.32
CA HIS A 196 1.13 7.27 2.33
C HIS A 196 0.20 8.40 2.74
N LYS A 197 0.71 9.62 2.80
CA LYS A 197 -0.11 10.83 2.94
C LYS A 197 -0.51 11.32 1.55
N LEU A 198 -1.65 10.86 1.07
CA LEU A 198 -2.14 11.27 -0.25
C LEU A 198 -2.63 12.72 -0.22
N ARG A 199 -2.46 13.40 -1.37
CA ARG A 199 -3.09 14.72 -1.57
C ARG A 199 -4.61 14.55 -1.51
N THR A 200 -5.27 15.43 -0.77
CA THR A 200 -6.73 15.49 -0.73
C THR A 200 -7.27 15.85 -2.12
N VAL A 201 -8.15 15.01 -2.64
CA VAL A 201 -8.84 15.21 -3.92
C VAL A 201 -10.33 15.28 -3.65
N ASN A 202 -10.96 16.39 -4.04
CA ASN A 202 -12.38 16.60 -3.91
C ASN A 202 -13.13 16.12 -5.17
N ARG A 203 -14.45 15.95 -5.04
CA ARG A 203 -15.33 15.47 -6.13
C ARG A 203 -15.31 16.37 -7.37
N ASP A 204 -15.23 17.69 -7.17
CA ASP A 204 -15.18 18.71 -8.22
C ASP A 204 -13.87 18.70 -9.04
N GLN A 205 -12.82 18.13 -8.48
CA GLN A 205 -11.54 17.92 -9.15
C GLN A 205 -11.51 16.67 -10.05
N LEU A 206 -12.56 15.84 -10.01
CA LEU A 206 -12.73 14.70 -10.92
C LEU A 206 -13.45 15.13 -12.19
N ILE A 207 -12.69 15.49 -13.21
CA ILE A 207 -13.24 15.88 -14.51
C ILE A 207 -13.34 14.65 -15.40
N LEU A 208 -14.49 14.00 -15.36
CA LEU A 208 -14.85 12.81 -16.13
C LEU A 208 -16.25 13.00 -16.74
N PRO A 209 -16.62 12.24 -17.79
CA PRO A 209 -17.99 12.22 -18.28
C PRO A 209 -18.98 11.85 -17.18
N GLU A 210 -20.15 12.47 -17.21
CA GLU A 210 -21.19 12.25 -16.20
C GLU A 210 -21.60 10.77 -16.07
N SER A 211 -21.63 10.05 -17.18
CA SER A 211 -21.90 8.61 -17.20
C SER A 211 -20.83 7.80 -16.43
N THR A 212 -19.55 8.14 -16.61
CA THR A 212 -18.43 7.52 -15.88
C THR A 212 -18.51 7.83 -14.39
N LEU A 213 -18.81 9.07 -14.03
CA LEU A 213 -18.98 9.49 -12.64
C LEU A 213 -20.12 8.75 -11.93
N LYS A 214 -21.30 8.63 -12.61
CA LYS A 214 -22.44 7.85 -12.08
C LYS A 214 -22.09 6.38 -11.88
N LEU A 215 -21.33 5.78 -12.81
CA LEU A 215 -20.85 4.39 -12.65
C LEU A 215 -19.90 4.26 -11.45
N LEU A 216 -18.99 5.20 -11.27
CA LEU A 216 -18.07 5.24 -10.14
C LEU A 216 -18.84 5.38 -8.83
N GLU A 217 -19.72 6.36 -8.72
CA GLU A 217 -20.52 6.61 -7.52
C GLU A 217 -21.37 5.39 -7.15
N ARG A 218 -22.10 4.82 -8.12
CA ARG A 218 -22.95 3.66 -7.87
C ARG A 218 -22.17 2.40 -7.50
N ASN A 219 -21.06 2.12 -8.21
CA ASN A 219 -20.36 0.86 -8.07
C ASN A 219 -19.30 0.86 -6.97
N VAL A 220 -18.87 2.04 -6.50
CA VAL A 220 -17.90 2.18 -5.42
C VAL A 220 -18.56 2.78 -4.18
N ILE A 221 -18.93 4.07 -4.23
CA ILE A 221 -19.37 4.80 -3.04
C ILE A 221 -20.68 4.23 -2.48
N GLN A 222 -21.74 4.17 -3.32
CA GLN A 222 -23.04 3.66 -2.90
C GLN A 222 -22.98 2.17 -2.54
N PHE A 223 -22.20 1.38 -3.28
CA PHE A 223 -22.01 -0.04 -2.96
C PHE A 223 -21.43 -0.24 -1.55
N VAL A 224 -20.41 0.55 -1.18
CA VAL A 224 -19.83 0.51 0.16
C VAL A 224 -20.84 0.94 1.22
N GLN A 225 -21.58 2.03 0.98
CA GLN A 225 -22.61 2.53 1.90
C GLN A 225 -23.77 1.56 2.10
N GLN A 226 -24.04 0.71 1.12
CA GLN A 226 -25.15 -0.25 1.13
C GLN A 226 -24.73 -1.66 1.59
N ARG A 227 -23.49 -1.88 2.04
CA ARG A 227 -22.99 -3.21 2.41
C ARG A 227 -23.81 -3.91 3.47
N GLU A 228 -24.25 -3.22 4.51
CA GLU A 228 -25.10 -3.79 5.55
C GLU A 228 -26.41 -4.32 4.98
N GLN A 229 -27.05 -3.54 4.10
CA GLN A 229 -28.28 -3.94 3.43
C GLN A 229 -28.05 -5.14 2.50
N LEU A 230 -26.95 -5.14 1.74
CA LEU A 230 -26.56 -6.26 0.89
C LEU A 230 -26.38 -7.55 1.72
N THR A 231 -25.72 -7.45 2.87
CA THR A 231 -25.56 -8.56 3.81
C THR A 231 -26.91 -9.05 4.33
N HIS A 232 -27.82 -8.15 4.66
CA HIS A 232 -29.17 -8.50 5.08
C HIS A 232 -29.92 -9.30 3.99
N PHE A 233 -29.74 -8.92 2.73
CA PHE A 233 -30.30 -9.64 1.58
C PHE A 233 -29.45 -10.85 1.13
N LYS A 234 -28.46 -11.26 1.92
CA LYS A 234 -27.54 -12.40 1.63
C LYS A 234 -26.79 -12.22 0.31
N GLN A 235 -26.51 -10.98 -0.08
CA GLN A 235 -25.69 -10.67 -1.25
C GLN A 235 -24.22 -10.55 -0.86
N ALA A 236 -23.33 -10.78 -1.84
CA ALA A 236 -21.89 -10.63 -1.64
C ALA A 236 -21.50 -9.16 -1.40
N THR A 237 -20.61 -8.93 -0.45
CA THR A 237 -20.07 -7.59 -0.12
C THR A 237 -18.65 -7.36 -0.63
N LYS A 238 -18.03 -8.38 -1.22
CA LYS A 238 -16.79 -8.25 -2.00
C LYS A 238 -17.10 -7.79 -3.41
N LYS A 239 -16.25 -6.99 -4.02
CA LYS A 239 -16.44 -6.49 -5.38
C LYS A 239 -15.10 -6.20 -6.07
N GLY A 240 -15.01 -6.51 -7.36
CA GLY A 240 -13.90 -6.19 -8.23
C GLY A 240 -14.28 -5.16 -9.29
N ILE A 241 -13.45 -4.12 -9.44
CA ILE A 241 -13.66 -3.05 -10.41
C ILE A 241 -12.38 -2.85 -11.23
N LEU A 242 -12.54 -2.69 -12.53
CA LEU A 242 -11.44 -2.38 -13.43
C LEU A 242 -11.58 -0.95 -13.95
N PHE A 243 -10.58 -0.09 -13.71
CA PHE A 243 -10.44 1.22 -14.34
C PHE A 243 -9.54 1.09 -15.56
N TYR A 244 -10.05 1.38 -16.74
CA TYR A 244 -9.30 1.25 -17.98
C TYR A 244 -9.40 2.49 -18.87
N GLY A 245 -8.33 2.76 -19.61
CA GLY A 245 -8.28 3.88 -20.56
C GLY A 245 -6.84 4.37 -20.76
N PRO A 246 -6.65 5.33 -21.67
CA PRO A 246 -5.33 5.87 -21.99
C PRO A 246 -4.56 6.38 -20.76
N PRO A 247 -3.21 6.41 -20.79
CA PRO A 247 -2.43 6.98 -19.71
C PRO A 247 -2.75 8.46 -19.50
N GLY A 248 -2.70 8.92 -18.25
CA GLY A 248 -2.94 10.31 -17.87
C GLY A 248 -4.41 10.75 -17.92
N THR A 249 -5.39 9.83 -17.97
CA THR A 249 -6.82 10.12 -17.93
C THR A 249 -7.43 10.24 -16.54
N GLY A 250 -6.63 10.06 -15.47
CA GLY A 250 -7.07 10.32 -14.11
C GLY A 250 -7.42 9.07 -13.29
N LYS A 251 -7.02 7.86 -13.70
CA LYS A 251 -7.26 6.61 -12.94
C LYS A 251 -6.70 6.68 -11.51
N THR A 252 -5.40 6.94 -11.36
CA THR A 252 -4.74 7.14 -10.05
C THR A 252 -5.32 8.33 -9.28
N HIS A 253 -5.70 9.42 -9.98
CA HIS A 253 -6.35 10.57 -9.35
C HIS A 253 -7.69 10.21 -8.70
N THR A 254 -8.45 9.31 -9.35
CA THR A 254 -9.69 8.77 -8.80
C THR A 254 -9.42 7.90 -7.57
N ILE A 255 -8.33 7.12 -7.55
CA ILE A 255 -7.94 6.33 -6.37
C ILE A 255 -7.70 7.25 -5.17
N HIS A 256 -7.01 8.38 -5.36
CA HIS A 256 -6.81 9.37 -4.31
C HIS A 256 -8.13 9.95 -3.80
N TYR A 257 -9.07 10.25 -4.72
CA TYR A 257 -10.43 10.68 -4.34
C TYR A 257 -11.14 9.62 -3.52
N LEU A 258 -11.11 8.35 -3.94
CA LEU A 258 -11.80 7.27 -3.25
C LEU A 258 -11.22 7.01 -1.85
N ALA A 259 -9.90 7.02 -1.71
CA ALA A 259 -9.25 6.90 -0.40
C ALA A 259 -9.67 8.03 0.55
N ASN A 260 -9.89 9.23 0.01
CA ASN A 260 -10.38 10.38 0.77
C ASN A 260 -11.89 10.31 1.08
N ALA A 261 -12.69 9.83 0.14
CA ALA A 261 -14.14 9.71 0.30
C ALA A 261 -14.54 8.56 1.23
N LEU A 262 -13.70 7.53 1.32
CA LEU A 262 -13.92 6.32 2.11
C LEU A 262 -12.88 6.22 3.25
N LYS A 263 -12.79 7.25 4.09
CA LYS A 263 -11.78 7.37 5.17
C LYS A 263 -11.78 6.21 6.17
N ASP A 264 -12.91 5.55 6.34
CA ASP A 264 -13.03 4.40 7.25
C ASP A 264 -12.47 3.10 6.63
N HIS A 265 -12.06 3.14 5.35
CA HIS A 265 -11.50 2.00 4.63
C HIS A 265 -9.99 2.10 4.56
N THR A 266 -9.30 1.03 4.93
CA THR A 266 -7.85 0.93 4.73
C THR A 266 -7.55 0.69 3.25
N THR A 267 -6.78 1.58 2.62
CA THR A 267 -6.41 1.45 1.21
C THR A 267 -5.02 0.83 1.10
N LEU A 268 -4.90 -0.29 0.41
CA LEU A 268 -3.64 -0.98 0.15
C LEU A 268 -3.24 -0.72 -1.31
N LEU A 269 -2.12 -0.03 -1.51
CA LEU A 269 -1.58 0.26 -2.85
C LEU A 269 -0.54 -0.80 -3.23
N ILE A 270 -0.76 -1.44 -4.37
CA ILE A 270 0.12 -2.47 -4.92
C ILE A 270 0.57 -2.00 -6.30
N SER A 271 1.86 -1.73 -6.46
CA SER A 271 2.46 -1.48 -7.78
C SER A 271 2.73 -2.82 -8.50
N ALA A 272 2.95 -2.76 -9.80
CA ALA A 272 3.28 -3.95 -10.60
C ALA A 272 4.51 -4.72 -10.03
N GLU A 273 5.50 -4.00 -9.50
CA GLU A 273 6.71 -4.58 -8.90
C GLU A 273 6.43 -5.32 -7.59
N GLN A 274 5.41 -4.89 -6.83
CA GLN A 274 5.03 -5.43 -5.53
C GLN A 274 4.06 -6.61 -5.59
N VAL A 275 3.62 -7.03 -6.78
CA VAL A 275 2.66 -8.14 -6.94
C VAL A 275 3.20 -9.47 -6.39
N GLY A 276 4.52 -9.63 -6.29
CA GLY A 276 5.15 -10.75 -5.59
C GLY A 276 4.67 -10.90 -4.14
N LEU A 277 4.39 -9.78 -3.45
CA LEU A 277 3.89 -9.69 -2.08
C LEU A 277 2.37 -9.82 -1.94
N LEU A 278 1.67 -10.24 -3.00
CA LEU A 278 0.19 -10.26 -3.03
C LEU A 278 -0.42 -11.04 -1.86
N SER A 279 0.15 -12.17 -1.48
CA SER A 279 -0.37 -12.97 -0.35
C SER A 279 -0.31 -12.22 0.98
N GLU A 280 0.73 -11.44 1.19
CA GLU A 280 0.92 -10.60 2.37
C GLU A 280 -0.08 -9.43 2.36
N TYR A 281 -0.24 -8.76 1.21
CA TYR A 281 -1.25 -7.74 1.03
C TYR A 281 -2.67 -8.27 1.30
N MET A 282 -2.98 -9.48 0.84
CA MET A 282 -4.29 -10.08 1.08
C MET A 282 -4.52 -10.46 2.54
N THR A 283 -3.47 -10.89 3.23
CA THR A 283 -3.53 -11.12 4.68
C THR A 283 -3.80 -9.81 5.42
N LEU A 284 -3.10 -8.75 5.04
CA LEU A 284 -3.30 -7.43 5.62
C LEU A 284 -4.70 -6.86 5.30
N ALA A 285 -5.18 -7.04 4.05
CA ALA A 285 -6.52 -6.64 3.64
C ALA A 285 -7.61 -7.31 4.48
N ARG A 286 -7.46 -8.62 4.75
CA ARG A 286 -8.40 -9.38 5.61
C ARG A 286 -8.37 -8.89 7.06
N LEU A 287 -7.20 -8.49 7.56
CA LEU A 287 -7.03 -8.03 8.93
C LEU A 287 -7.56 -6.61 9.15
N LEU A 288 -7.37 -5.72 8.18
CA LEU A 288 -7.71 -4.31 8.26
C LEU A 288 -9.04 -3.95 7.57
N GLN A 289 -9.96 -4.91 7.46
CA GLN A 289 -11.30 -4.63 6.93
C GLN A 289 -12.03 -3.57 7.77
N PRO A 290 -12.85 -2.71 7.11
CA PRO A 290 -13.10 -2.65 5.67
C PRO A 290 -11.89 -2.13 4.88
N SER A 291 -11.59 -2.74 3.72
CA SER A 291 -10.38 -2.41 2.96
C SER A 291 -10.63 -2.26 1.46
N ILE A 292 -9.75 -1.48 0.82
CA ILE A 292 -9.68 -1.29 -0.63
C ILE A 292 -8.30 -1.77 -1.08
N VAL A 293 -8.25 -2.77 -1.93
CA VAL A 293 -7.01 -3.27 -2.53
C VAL A 293 -6.89 -2.70 -3.93
N VAL A 294 -5.91 -1.84 -4.13
CA VAL A 294 -5.64 -1.18 -5.40
C VAL A 294 -4.42 -1.82 -6.05
N ILE A 295 -4.56 -2.26 -7.29
CA ILE A 295 -3.44 -2.79 -8.07
C ILE A 295 -3.30 -1.91 -9.31
N GLU A 296 -2.20 -1.13 -9.34
CA GLU A 296 -1.96 -0.20 -10.44
C GLU A 296 -1.23 -0.88 -11.60
N ASP A 297 -1.60 -0.44 -12.81
CA ASP A 297 -0.97 -0.83 -14.08
C ASP A 297 -0.78 -2.34 -14.26
N VAL A 298 -1.87 -3.11 -14.04
CA VAL A 298 -1.86 -4.59 -14.16
C VAL A 298 -1.42 -5.09 -15.54
N ASP A 299 -1.44 -4.24 -16.58
CA ASP A 299 -0.89 -4.55 -17.89
C ASP A 299 0.65 -4.63 -17.90
N LEU A 300 1.35 -4.03 -16.94
CA LEU A 300 2.79 -4.18 -16.79
C LEU A 300 3.15 -5.60 -16.31
N ILE A 301 2.31 -6.18 -15.45
CA ILE A 301 2.44 -7.57 -15.02
C ILE A 301 2.32 -8.54 -16.21
N ALA A 302 1.54 -8.17 -17.24
CA ALA A 302 1.30 -8.98 -18.44
C ALA A 302 2.30 -8.73 -19.58
N ARG A 303 3.15 -7.72 -19.52
CA ARG A 303 4.03 -7.29 -20.64
C ARG A 303 5.27 -8.12 -20.83
N ASP A 304 5.82 -8.68 -19.80
CA ASP A 304 7.07 -9.44 -19.89
C ASP A 304 6.94 -10.76 -20.66
N ARG A 305 5.68 -11.16 -21.01
CA ARG A 305 5.39 -12.33 -21.88
C ARG A 305 6.09 -12.29 -23.24
N ALA A 306 6.31 -11.11 -23.82
CA ALA A 306 6.88 -10.99 -25.15
C ALA A 306 8.42 -11.04 -25.16
N ARG A 307 9.08 -10.93 -24.01
CA ARG A 307 10.54 -10.85 -23.88
C ARG A 307 11.19 -11.97 -23.07
N MET A 308 10.45 -12.65 -22.21
CA MET A 308 10.92 -13.81 -21.45
C MET A 308 9.90 -14.93 -21.53
N ASN A 309 10.29 -16.08 -22.07
CA ASN A 309 9.50 -17.34 -22.11
C ASN A 309 9.27 -17.91 -20.69
N SER A 310 8.83 -17.12 -19.72
CA SER A 310 8.62 -17.62 -18.38
C SER A 310 7.13 -17.76 -18.05
N PRO A 311 6.70 -18.93 -17.55
CA PRO A 311 5.32 -19.22 -17.11
C PRO A 311 4.87 -18.38 -15.89
N CYS A 312 5.76 -17.52 -15.37
CA CYS A 312 5.58 -16.90 -14.04
C CYS A 312 4.48 -15.85 -13.96
N GLU A 313 4.15 -15.17 -15.05
CA GLU A 313 3.29 -13.97 -15.03
C GLU A 313 1.81 -14.30 -15.20
N GLU A 314 1.48 -15.30 -16.02
CA GLU A 314 0.14 -15.90 -15.98
C GLU A 314 -0.20 -16.45 -14.60
N ALA A 315 0.80 -16.98 -13.92
CA ALA A 315 0.68 -17.45 -12.55
C ALA A 315 0.35 -16.31 -11.58
N MET A 316 0.92 -15.11 -11.75
CA MET A 316 0.66 -13.97 -10.86
C MET A 316 -0.75 -13.39 -11.02
N LEU A 317 -1.20 -13.17 -12.25
CA LEU A 317 -2.59 -12.75 -12.49
C LEU A 317 -3.58 -13.81 -12.02
N ASN A 318 -3.30 -15.08 -12.29
CA ASN A 318 -4.10 -16.20 -11.78
C ASN A 318 -4.07 -16.27 -10.25
N LYS A 319 -2.93 -15.98 -9.61
CA LYS A 319 -2.82 -15.90 -8.14
C LYS A 319 -3.71 -14.80 -7.59
N LEU A 320 -3.69 -13.60 -8.20
CA LEU A 320 -4.59 -12.50 -7.83
C LEU A 320 -6.06 -12.92 -7.94
N LEU A 321 -6.43 -13.48 -9.08
CA LEU A 321 -7.80 -13.91 -9.32
C LEU A 321 -8.24 -15.01 -8.35
N ASN A 322 -7.34 -15.92 -7.98
CA ASN A 322 -7.59 -16.96 -6.98
C ASN A 322 -7.72 -16.38 -5.56
N GLU A 323 -6.92 -15.36 -5.21
CA GLU A 323 -7.07 -14.66 -3.93
C GLU A 323 -8.44 -13.95 -3.83
N MET A 324 -8.91 -13.36 -4.94
CA MET A 324 -10.25 -12.76 -5.00
C MET A 324 -11.36 -13.82 -4.83
N ASP A 325 -11.21 -14.99 -5.45
CA ASP A 325 -12.18 -16.10 -5.33
C ASP A 325 -12.18 -16.71 -3.93
N GLY A 326 -11.00 -16.85 -3.32
CA GLY A 326 -10.82 -17.42 -1.98
C GLY A 326 -11.40 -16.59 -0.84
N LEU A 327 -11.86 -15.35 -1.09
CA LEU A 327 -12.49 -14.53 -0.08
C LEU A 327 -13.89 -15.02 0.25
N LYS A 328 -14.25 -14.93 1.53
CA LYS A 328 -15.62 -15.17 1.99
C LYS A 328 -16.58 -14.18 1.32
N GLN A 329 -17.82 -14.58 1.07
CA GLN A 329 -18.82 -13.70 0.44
C GLN A 329 -19.15 -12.45 1.25
N ASN A 330 -19.01 -12.51 2.56
CA ASN A 330 -19.23 -11.39 3.48
C ASN A 330 -17.93 -10.59 3.77
N SER A 331 -16.86 -10.78 3.02
CA SER A 331 -15.65 -9.96 3.18
C SER A 331 -15.90 -8.53 2.70
N GLU A 332 -15.50 -7.57 3.51
CA GLU A 332 -15.62 -6.14 3.20
C GLU A 332 -14.38 -5.62 2.45
N ILE A 333 -14.03 -6.31 1.37
CA ILE A 333 -12.88 -5.99 0.54
C ILE A 333 -13.33 -5.56 -0.85
N LEU A 334 -12.91 -4.38 -1.27
CA LEU A 334 -13.11 -3.84 -2.61
C LEU A 334 -11.79 -3.92 -3.38
N PHE A 335 -11.81 -4.52 -4.57
CA PHE A 335 -10.66 -4.51 -5.48
C PHE A 335 -10.83 -3.44 -6.54
N ILE A 336 -9.76 -2.68 -6.78
CA ILE A 336 -9.65 -1.72 -7.87
C ILE A 336 -8.39 -2.04 -8.66
N LEU A 337 -8.55 -2.45 -9.89
CA LEU A 337 -7.46 -2.70 -10.82
C LEU A 337 -7.38 -1.55 -11.81
N THR A 338 -6.18 -1.11 -12.17
CA THR A 338 -6.02 -0.12 -13.25
C THR A 338 -5.22 -0.69 -14.41
N THR A 339 -5.58 -0.31 -15.63
CA THR A 339 -4.82 -0.66 -16.83
C THR A 339 -4.89 0.43 -17.90
N ASN A 340 -3.79 0.55 -18.63
CA ASN A 340 -3.73 1.37 -19.84
C ASN A 340 -4.03 0.55 -21.11
N ARG A 341 -4.13 -0.80 -20.99
CA ARG A 341 -4.29 -1.75 -22.10
C ARG A 341 -5.32 -2.82 -21.76
N PRO A 342 -6.61 -2.52 -21.83
CA PRO A 342 -7.66 -3.49 -21.49
C PRO A 342 -7.59 -4.76 -22.35
N GLU A 343 -7.14 -4.64 -23.61
CA GLU A 343 -7.02 -5.75 -24.56
C GLU A 343 -6.07 -6.86 -24.09
N THR A 344 -5.07 -6.55 -23.26
CA THR A 344 -4.15 -7.55 -22.74
C THR A 344 -4.74 -8.36 -21.58
N LEU A 345 -5.77 -7.82 -20.93
CA LEU A 345 -6.46 -8.42 -19.81
C LEU A 345 -7.72 -9.17 -20.20
N GLU A 346 -8.37 -8.82 -21.32
CA GLU A 346 -9.65 -9.40 -21.74
C GLU A 346 -9.59 -10.93 -21.83
N ALA A 347 -8.52 -11.49 -22.35
CA ALA A 347 -8.37 -12.95 -22.49
C ALA A 347 -8.29 -13.67 -21.12
N ALA A 348 -7.67 -13.04 -20.12
CA ALA A 348 -7.52 -13.61 -18.79
C ALA A 348 -8.76 -13.39 -17.89
N LEU A 349 -9.48 -12.26 -18.10
CA LEU A 349 -10.65 -11.88 -17.30
C LEU A 349 -11.95 -12.45 -17.89
N ALA A 350 -12.08 -12.51 -19.23
CA ALA A 350 -13.27 -13.03 -19.91
C ALA A 350 -13.54 -14.51 -19.64
N SER A 351 -12.49 -15.28 -19.30
CA SER A 351 -12.61 -16.71 -19.03
C SER A 351 -13.29 -17.04 -17.69
N ARG A 352 -13.50 -16.06 -16.78
CA ARG A 352 -14.00 -16.34 -15.42
C ARG A 352 -14.87 -15.18 -14.90
N PRO A 353 -16.21 -15.21 -15.13
CA PRO A 353 -17.13 -14.23 -14.59
C PRO A 353 -17.15 -14.24 -13.04
N GLY A 354 -17.41 -13.08 -12.42
CA GLY A 354 -17.51 -12.94 -10.95
C GLY A 354 -16.23 -12.46 -10.24
N ARG A 355 -15.20 -12.05 -11.02
CA ARG A 355 -13.95 -11.48 -10.49
C ARG A 355 -13.86 -9.98 -10.69
N ILE A 356 -14.19 -9.54 -11.89
CA ILE A 356 -14.39 -8.12 -12.21
C ILE A 356 -15.89 -7.93 -12.47
N ASP A 357 -16.55 -7.28 -11.53
CA ASP A 357 -17.99 -7.05 -11.58
C ASP A 357 -18.35 -5.86 -12.43
N GLN A 358 -17.44 -4.88 -12.55
CA GLN A 358 -17.63 -3.68 -13.32
C GLN A 358 -16.33 -3.16 -13.93
N ALA A 359 -16.33 -2.94 -15.24
CA ALA A 359 -15.29 -2.17 -15.92
C ALA A 359 -15.77 -0.72 -16.14
N ILE A 360 -14.93 0.26 -15.78
CA ILE A 360 -15.20 1.68 -15.90
C ILE A 360 -14.16 2.32 -16.82
N GLN A 361 -14.65 2.88 -17.93
CA GLN A 361 -13.82 3.54 -18.93
C GLN A 361 -13.45 4.96 -18.51
N TYR A 362 -12.16 5.29 -18.67
CA TYR A 362 -11.60 6.63 -18.50
C TYR A 362 -11.23 7.18 -19.89
N PRO A 363 -12.17 7.79 -20.61
CA PRO A 363 -11.91 8.29 -21.97
C PRO A 363 -11.06 9.56 -21.93
N LEU A 364 -10.57 9.96 -23.08
CA LEU A 364 -10.03 11.31 -23.26
C LEU A 364 -11.15 12.34 -23.07
N PRO A 365 -10.86 13.55 -22.56
CA PRO A 365 -11.88 14.56 -22.27
C PRO A 365 -12.47 15.14 -23.56
N ASP A 366 -13.78 15.34 -23.57
CA ASP A 366 -14.49 16.13 -24.57
C ASP A 366 -14.21 17.64 -24.39
N ASP A 367 -14.78 18.48 -25.23
CA ASP A 367 -14.60 19.94 -25.18
C ASP A 367 -14.96 20.52 -23.82
N THR A 368 -16.08 20.07 -23.26
CA THR A 368 -16.53 20.48 -21.90
C THR A 368 -15.57 20.05 -20.82
N GLY A 369 -15.08 18.82 -20.92
CA GLY A 369 -14.06 18.29 -20.00
C GLY A 369 -12.74 19.05 -20.10
N ARG A 370 -12.27 19.35 -21.33
CA ARG A 370 -11.06 20.16 -21.55
C ARG A 370 -11.19 21.56 -20.98
N HIS A 371 -12.35 22.21 -21.21
CA HIS A 371 -12.64 23.51 -20.61
C HIS A 371 -12.54 23.47 -19.09
N LYS A 372 -13.21 22.52 -18.43
CA LYS A 372 -13.14 22.35 -16.97
C LYS A 372 -11.72 22.09 -16.49
N LEU A 373 -10.93 21.30 -17.22
CA LEU A 373 -9.52 21.02 -16.87
C LEU A 373 -8.64 22.28 -16.98
N VAL A 374 -8.84 23.09 -18.02
CA VAL A 374 -8.12 24.37 -18.13
C VAL A 374 -8.45 25.27 -16.95
N CYS A 375 -9.73 25.44 -16.62
CA CYS A 375 -10.16 26.21 -15.46
C CYS A 375 -9.55 25.67 -14.15
N LEU A 376 -9.57 24.34 -13.96
CA LEU A 376 -9.01 23.71 -12.77
C LEU A 376 -7.49 23.94 -12.65
N TYR A 377 -6.76 23.85 -13.75
CA TYR A 377 -5.29 23.99 -13.73
C TYR A 377 -4.80 25.44 -13.89
N SER A 378 -5.71 26.38 -14.10
CA SER A 378 -5.44 27.82 -14.06
C SER A 378 -5.73 28.47 -12.70
N GLU A 379 -6.04 27.67 -11.68
CA GLU A 379 -6.27 28.17 -10.33
C GLU A 379 -5.06 29.02 -9.85
N GLY A 380 -5.32 30.28 -9.47
CA GLY A 380 -4.28 31.23 -9.08
C GLY A 380 -3.72 32.11 -10.19
N VAL A 381 -4.09 31.89 -11.45
CA VAL A 381 -3.70 32.71 -12.61
C VAL A 381 -4.91 33.02 -13.49
N ARG A 382 -5.05 34.24 -13.93
CA ARG A 382 -6.14 34.61 -14.84
C ARG A 382 -5.81 34.18 -16.27
N VAL A 383 -6.79 33.61 -16.94
CA VAL A 383 -6.73 33.23 -18.36
C VAL A 383 -7.98 33.80 -19.04
N ALA A 384 -7.81 34.60 -20.08
CA ALA A 384 -8.93 35.17 -20.80
C ALA A 384 -9.78 34.08 -21.48
N ASP A 385 -11.09 34.23 -21.55
CA ASP A 385 -12.01 33.24 -22.14
C ASP A 385 -11.64 32.86 -23.59
N GLU A 386 -11.15 33.83 -24.38
CA GLU A 386 -10.67 33.60 -25.76
C GLU A 386 -9.46 32.63 -25.78
N VAL A 387 -8.57 32.77 -24.78
CA VAL A 387 -7.39 31.90 -24.66
C VAL A 387 -7.81 30.50 -24.18
N VAL A 388 -8.78 30.42 -23.27
CA VAL A 388 -9.36 29.12 -22.83
C VAL A 388 -9.99 28.42 -24.04
N ALA A 389 -10.81 29.13 -24.87
CA ALA A 389 -11.42 28.56 -26.08
C ALA A 389 -10.38 28.07 -27.08
N GLU A 390 -9.28 28.82 -27.25
CA GLU A 390 -8.17 28.42 -28.12
C GLU A 390 -7.43 27.18 -27.61
N ILE A 391 -7.18 27.09 -26.28
CA ILE A 391 -6.59 25.90 -25.68
C ILE A 391 -7.49 24.70 -25.93
N VAL A 392 -8.81 24.80 -25.65
CA VAL A 392 -9.76 23.70 -25.84
C VAL A 392 -9.75 23.24 -27.31
N ARG A 393 -9.75 24.17 -28.27
CA ARG A 393 -9.67 23.85 -29.68
C ARG A 393 -8.40 23.13 -30.10
N ARG A 394 -7.23 23.56 -29.56
CA ARG A 394 -5.90 23.02 -29.93
C ARG A 394 -5.53 21.74 -29.19
N THR A 395 -6.29 21.35 -28.17
CA THR A 395 -6.03 20.18 -27.32
C THR A 395 -7.04 19.05 -27.54
N GLU A 396 -7.63 18.94 -28.75
CA GLU A 396 -8.45 17.80 -29.10
C GLU A 396 -7.63 16.49 -29.04
N GLY A 397 -8.21 15.45 -28.44
CA GLY A 397 -7.60 14.13 -28.34
C GLY A 397 -6.42 14.01 -27.37
N VAL A 398 -6.21 14.98 -26.48
CA VAL A 398 -5.15 14.91 -25.47
C VAL A 398 -5.68 14.47 -24.11
N SER A 399 -4.80 13.95 -23.26
CA SER A 399 -5.15 13.55 -21.90
C SER A 399 -5.21 14.73 -20.93
N PRO A 400 -5.93 14.60 -19.80
CA PRO A 400 -5.88 15.56 -18.69
C PRO A 400 -4.49 15.90 -18.20
N ALA A 401 -3.59 14.91 -18.14
CA ALA A 401 -2.20 15.13 -17.76
C ALA A 401 -1.46 16.06 -18.73
N PHE A 402 -1.77 15.97 -20.02
CA PHE A 402 -1.21 16.88 -21.03
C PHE A 402 -1.67 18.32 -20.80
N ILE A 403 -2.99 18.52 -20.55
CA ILE A 403 -3.53 19.87 -20.29
C ILE A 403 -2.90 20.45 -19.00
N LYS A 404 -2.72 19.65 -17.97
CA LYS A 404 -2.03 20.06 -16.74
C LYS A 404 -0.63 20.57 -17.02
N GLU A 405 0.16 19.82 -17.80
CA GLU A 405 1.51 20.21 -18.15
C GLU A 405 1.54 21.43 -19.05
N LEU A 406 0.60 21.54 -20.01
CA LEU A 406 0.44 22.71 -20.84
C LEU A 406 0.22 23.98 -20.00
N MET A 407 -0.72 23.93 -19.04
CA MET A 407 -1.01 25.07 -18.17
C MET A 407 0.22 25.44 -17.33
N ARG A 408 0.92 24.45 -16.75
CA ARG A 408 2.15 24.67 -16.01
C ARG A 408 3.20 25.42 -16.83
N ARG A 409 3.42 24.98 -18.11
CA ARG A 409 4.40 25.65 -19.01
C ARG A 409 3.94 27.02 -19.45
N SER A 410 2.63 27.18 -19.71
CA SER A 410 2.07 28.50 -20.05
C SER A 410 2.30 29.52 -18.93
N VAL A 411 2.14 29.11 -17.67
CA VAL A 411 2.47 29.92 -16.50
C VAL A 411 3.99 30.22 -16.44
N GLN A 412 4.84 29.27 -16.76
CA GLN A 412 6.29 29.46 -16.80
C GLN A 412 6.68 30.52 -17.83
N PHE A 413 6.16 30.45 -19.06
CA PHE A 413 6.40 31.47 -20.10
C PHE A 413 5.84 32.84 -19.71
N HIS A 414 4.67 32.88 -19.03
CA HIS A 414 4.12 34.09 -18.48
C HIS A 414 5.08 34.76 -17.48
N ILE A 415 5.69 33.98 -16.58
CA ILE A 415 6.68 34.47 -15.59
C ILE A 415 7.95 34.97 -16.32
N GLU A 416 8.47 34.22 -17.29
CA GLU A 416 9.69 34.58 -18.04
C GLU A 416 9.60 35.94 -18.74
N ARG A 417 8.41 36.31 -19.23
CA ARG A 417 8.21 37.64 -19.84
C ARG A 417 7.87 38.75 -18.82
N ASN A 418 8.02 38.50 -17.52
CA ASN A 418 7.62 39.42 -16.44
C ASN A 418 6.12 39.80 -16.52
N GLY A 419 5.25 38.85 -16.88
CA GLY A 419 3.84 39.07 -17.00
C GLY A 419 3.19 39.37 -15.64
N THR A 420 2.47 40.49 -15.56
CA THR A 420 1.76 40.96 -14.34
C THR A 420 0.26 40.86 -14.48
N GLY A 421 -0.27 40.00 -15.30
CA GLY A 421 -1.70 39.94 -15.56
C GLY A 421 -2.16 38.55 -15.97
N GLU A 422 -2.84 38.47 -17.09
CA GLU A 422 -3.41 37.23 -17.61
C GLU A 422 -2.42 36.50 -18.51
N ILE A 423 -2.52 35.14 -18.52
CA ILE A 423 -1.85 34.32 -19.51
C ILE A 423 -2.40 34.70 -20.89
N ASN A 424 -1.53 35.00 -21.82
CA ASN A 424 -1.89 35.39 -23.17
C ASN A 424 -1.73 34.20 -24.16
N LYS A 425 -2.17 34.45 -25.40
CA LYS A 425 -2.12 33.45 -26.46
C LYS A 425 -0.69 33.06 -26.86
N ASP A 426 0.28 33.95 -26.71
CA ASP A 426 1.70 33.68 -27.02
C ASP A 426 2.29 32.71 -26.00
N ASP A 427 2.04 32.90 -24.72
CA ASP A 427 2.48 32.00 -23.63
C ASP A 427 2.01 30.56 -23.91
N VAL A 428 0.74 30.38 -24.29
CA VAL A 428 0.17 29.07 -24.62
C VAL A 428 0.77 28.50 -25.91
N THR A 429 0.98 29.32 -26.93
CA THR A 429 1.54 28.87 -28.20
C THR A 429 2.96 28.39 -28.01
N ARG A 430 3.82 29.14 -27.31
CA ARG A 430 5.18 28.75 -26.98
C ARG A 430 5.22 27.45 -26.17
N ALA A 431 4.34 27.30 -25.18
CA ALA A 431 4.22 26.07 -24.39
C ALA A 431 3.84 24.87 -25.27
N LEU A 432 2.86 25.02 -26.17
CA LEU A 432 2.46 23.96 -27.10
C LEU A 432 3.57 23.60 -28.07
N ASP A 433 4.23 24.59 -28.66
CA ASP A 433 5.31 24.36 -29.62
C ASP A 433 6.49 23.62 -28.97
N GLU A 434 6.85 23.97 -27.75
CA GLU A 434 7.88 23.25 -26.99
C GLU A 434 7.46 21.80 -26.66
N MET A 435 6.22 21.59 -26.24
CA MET A 435 5.69 20.25 -25.96
C MET A 435 5.60 19.39 -27.23
N LEU A 436 5.36 20.00 -28.40
CA LEU A 436 5.30 19.32 -29.68
C LEU A 436 6.69 19.08 -30.29
N ALA A 437 7.62 20.04 -30.17
CA ALA A 437 9.00 19.90 -30.66
C ALA A 437 9.75 18.79 -29.93
N GLY A 438 9.55 18.66 -28.61
CA GLY A 438 10.10 17.57 -27.82
C GLY A 438 9.62 16.17 -28.26
N ARG A 439 8.48 16.09 -28.98
CA ARG A 439 7.91 14.83 -29.50
C ARG A 439 8.58 14.31 -30.75
N LEU A 440 9.00 15.21 -31.65
CA LEU A 440 9.68 14.82 -32.88
C LEU A 440 11.04 14.13 -32.56
N ASN A 441 11.61 14.44 -31.41
CA ASN A 441 12.88 13.87 -30.97
C ASN A 441 12.76 12.60 -30.10
N LEU A 442 11.58 12.31 -29.57
CA LEU A 442 11.36 11.16 -28.71
C LEU A 442 10.25 10.28 -29.30
N LYS A 443 10.59 9.07 -29.77
CA LYS A 443 9.62 7.99 -30.10
C LYS A 443 8.72 7.60 -28.91
N LEU A 444 8.38 8.53 -28.03
CA LEU A 444 7.61 8.41 -26.78
C LEU A 444 6.18 8.93 -26.90
N LEU A 445 5.59 8.92 -28.10
CA LEU A 445 4.22 9.38 -28.36
C LEU A 445 3.17 8.76 -27.41
N GLY A 446 3.42 7.57 -26.89
CA GLY A 446 2.55 6.92 -25.89
C GLY A 446 2.73 7.43 -24.47
N ALA A 447 3.90 7.92 -24.08
CA ALA A 447 4.20 8.32 -22.70
C ALA A 447 3.70 9.73 -22.33
N ILE A 448 3.40 10.57 -23.33
CA ILE A 448 2.97 11.96 -23.13
C ILE A 448 1.45 12.16 -23.27
N GLY A 449 0.68 11.07 -23.38
CA GLY A 449 -0.77 11.12 -23.27
C GLY A 449 -1.55 11.41 -24.56
N PHE A 450 -1.01 11.06 -25.73
CA PHE A 450 -1.79 11.05 -26.98
C PHE A 450 -2.27 9.64 -27.34
N SER A 451 -3.51 9.55 -27.77
CA SER A 451 -4.05 8.36 -28.42
C SER A 451 -3.47 8.22 -29.83
N ASN A 452 -3.06 7.00 -30.21
CA ASN A 452 -2.65 6.65 -31.59
C ASN A 452 -3.77 6.83 -32.64
N LYS A 453 -4.96 7.33 -32.26
CA LYS A 453 -6.10 7.57 -33.15
C LYS A 453 -6.29 9.04 -33.56
N ALA A 454 -5.44 9.97 -33.11
CA ALA A 454 -5.47 11.33 -33.63
C ALA A 454 -4.95 11.33 -35.07
N HIS A 455 -5.83 11.66 -36.01
CA HIS A 455 -5.58 11.66 -37.45
C HIS A 455 -4.31 12.44 -37.82
N PRO A 456 -3.43 11.91 -38.69
CA PRO A 456 -2.16 12.60 -39.09
C PRO A 456 -2.42 13.90 -39.93
N ALA A 457 -3.63 14.18 -40.34
CA ALA A 457 -3.94 15.27 -41.27
C ALA A 457 -3.86 16.69 -40.67
N ALA A 458 -3.94 16.85 -39.36
CA ALA A 458 -3.88 18.18 -38.74
C ALA A 458 -2.43 18.66 -38.46
N VAL A 459 -1.47 17.72 -38.37
CA VAL A 459 -0.06 18.03 -38.06
C VAL A 459 0.76 18.28 -39.32
N ALA A 460 0.35 17.73 -40.47
CA ALA A 460 1.09 17.86 -41.73
C ALA A 460 0.99 19.23 -42.40
N LYS A 461 -0.06 20.03 -42.10
CA LYS A 461 -0.25 21.35 -42.76
C LYS A 461 0.67 22.46 -42.20
N SER A 462 1.11 22.39 -40.97
CA SER A 462 2.00 23.42 -40.38
C SER A 462 3.48 23.19 -40.70
N SER A 463 3.89 21.94 -40.95
CA SER A 463 5.30 21.61 -41.25
C SER A 463 5.65 21.76 -42.76
N LEU A 464 4.67 21.68 -43.67
CA LEU A 464 4.92 21.91 -45.10
C LEU A 464 5.06 23.40 -45.46
N ASP A 465 4.38 24.28 -44.71
CA ASP A 465 4.48 25.74 -44.97
C ASP A 465 5.82 26.34 -44.45
N MET A 466 6.53 25.65 -43.53
CA MET A 466 7.85 26.12 -43.10
C MET A 466 9.05 25.59 -43.94
N MET A 467 8.83 24.54 -44.73
CA MET A 467 9.88 24.01 -45.64
C MET A 467 9.95 24.67 -47.01
N SER A 468 8.89 25.38 -47.46
CA SER A 468 8.88 26.07 -48.71
C SER A 468 9.55 27.45 -48.74
N ALA A 469 10.02 27.96 -47.60
CA ALA A 469 10.63 29.30 -47.47
C ALA A 469 12.15 29.34 -47.41
N LYS A 470 12.86 28.22 -47.62
CA LYS A 470 14.35 28.25 -47.76
C LYS A 470 14.79 27.70 -49.12
N GLN A 471 14.71 28.55 -50.15
CA GLN A 471 15.49 28.39 -51.36
C GLN A 471 16.99 28.61 -51.02
N LEU A 472 17.79 27.56 -51.22
CA LEU A 472 19.27 27.67 -51.24
C LEU A 472 19.74 28.23 -52.59
N PRO A 473 20.71 29.12 -52.62
CA PRO A 473 21.26 29.63 -53.86
C PRO A 473 22.13 28.56 -54.53
N LYS A 474 21.94 28.45 -55.86
CA LYS A 474 22.82 27.71 -56.77
C LYS A 474 24.14 28.49 -56.92
N GLY A 475 25.24 27.81 -56.84
CA GLY A 475 26.52 28.37 -57.26
C GLY A 475 27.76 27.63 -56.71
N PHE A 476 28.39 26.90 -57.64
CA PHE A 476 29.73 26.29 -57.73
C PHE A 476 29.93 24.96 -56.98
#